data_77b2e76c3fe2c566f9e2d0d04ec21f99
#
_entry.id   77b2e76c3fe2c566f9e2d0d04ec21f99
#
_cell.length_a   1.000
_cell.length_b   1.000
_cell.length_c   1.000
_cell.angle_alpha   90.00
_cell.angle_beta   90.00
_cell.angle_gamma   90.00
#
_symmetry.space_group_name_H-M   'P 1'
#
loop_
_entity.id
_entity.type
_entity.pdbx_description
1 polymer ?
#
loop_
_entity_poly.entity_id
_entity_poly.type
_entity_poly.pdbx_seq_one_letter_code
_entity_poly.pdbx_strand_id
1 'polypeptide(L)'
;SDVYLTLNFDLQRAAEEGLKKSKTGRGAAVALDPRTGAVLALASAPAYDPNIFVGYSDEDNPKQSKKINEYNLAVQGIYPPASTFKIITAAAALEDGHLDVKRKINCPGHYNSGPRVFKCWSTHGPVDFFDGVSNSCDVYFYVVASETGAAAIERVERKFMFGRQTGIDLPGEKAGNLY
;
A
#
# COMPACT_ATOMS: atom_id res chain seq x y z
N SER A 1 6.20 35.10 -2.81
CA SER A 1 6.15 34.44 -1.49
C SER A 1 6.82 33.07 -1.59
N ASP A 2 7.61 32.71 -0.58
CA ASP A 2 8.31 31.44 -0.54
C ASP A 2 7.34 30.32 -0.14
N VAL A 3 7.58 29.09 -0.66
CA VAL A 3 6.85 27.90 -0.29
C VAL A 3 7.80 26.98 0.48
N TYR A 4 7.38 26.59 1.68
CA TYR A 4 8.14 25.66 2.52
C TYR A 4 7.47 24.30 2.47
N LEU A 5 8.25 23.26 2.11
CA LEU A 5 7.80 21.87 2.04
C LEU A 5 8.36 21.07 3.21
N THR A 6 7.65 20.04 3.62
CA THR A 6 8.10 19.07 4.63
C THR A 6 9.06 18.03 4.06
N LEU A 7 9.28 18.03 2.73
CA LEU A 7 10.12 17.05 2.05
C LEU A 7 11.57 17.10 2.54
N ASN A 8 12.11 15.92 2.83
CA ASN A 8 13.54 15.73 3.08
C ASN A 8 14.21 15.34 1.75
N PHE A 9 15.18 16.14 1.32
CA PHE A 9 15.84 15.98 0.03
C PHE A 9 16.49 14.59 -0.14
N ASP A 10 17.17 14.10 0.88
CA ASP A 10 17.86 12.80 0.79
C ASP A 10 16.90 11.63 0.71
N LEU A 11 15.79 11.68 1.47
CA LEU A 11 14.73 10.66 1.39
C LEU A 11 14.01 10.70 0.05
N GLN A 12 13.70 11.89 -0.46
CA GLN A 12 13.06 12.04 -1.77
C GLN A 12 13.94 11.46 -2.87
N ARG A 13 15.22 11.82 -2.89
CA ARG A 13 16.20 11.30 -3.84
C ARG A 13 16.33 9.78 -3.77
N ALA A 14 16.45 9.22 -2.56
CA ALA A 14 16.53 7.78 -2.36
C ALA A 14 15.29 7.06 -2.88
N ALA A 15 14.08 7.61 -2.65
CA ALA A 15 12.83 7.08 -3.15
C ALA A 15 12.78 7.06 -4.69
N GLU A 16 13.17 8.17 -5.33
CA GLU A 16 13.22 8.27 -6.80
C GLU A 16 14.23 7.31 -7.42
N GLU A 17 15.44 7.23 -6.84
CA GLU A 17 16.47 6.29 -7.31
C GLU A 17 16.04 4.84 -7.13
N GLY A 18 15.37 4.52 -6.01
CA GLY A 18 14.82 3.19 -5.77
C GLY A 18 13.76 2.80 -6.81
N LEU A 19 12.86 3.71 -7.13
CA LEU A 19 11.84 3.50 -8.16
C LEU A 19 12.45 3.31 -9.56
N LYS A 20 13.46 4.10 -9.91
CA LYS A 20 14.19 3.96 -11.20
C LYS A 20 14.86 2.58 -11.35
N LYS A 21 15.32 1.99 -10.24
CA LYS A 21 15.96 0.66 -10.20
C LYS A 21 14.96 -0.49 -10.16
N SER A 22 13.67 -0.23 -9.96
CA SER A 22 12.65 -1.27 -9.95
C SER A 22 12.52 -1.95 -11.30
N LYS A 23 12.12 -3.23 -11.31
CA LYS A 23 12.00 -4.03 -12.56
C LYS A 23 11.09 -3.37 -13.62
N THR A 24 10.06 -2.68 -13.18
CA THR A 24 9.07 -2.05 -14.06
C THR A 24 9.37 -0.58 -14.36
N GLY A 25 10.23 0.07 -13.57
CA GLY A 25 10.41 1.52 -13.59
C GLY A 25 9.13 2.30 -13.27
N ARG A 26 8.12 1.63 -12.71
CA ARG A 26 6.80 2.20 -12.41
C ARG A 26 6.39 1.88 -10.99
N GLY A 27 5.96 2.89 -10.25
CA GLY A 27 5.50 2.75 -8.88
C GLY A 27 5.45 4.07 -8.14
N ALA A 28 5.18 3.99 -6.85
CA ALA A 28 5.21 5.13 -5.95
C ALA A 28 5.94 4.77 -4.65
N ALA A 29 6.53 5.76 -4.01
CA ALA A 29 7.10 5.66 -2.67
C ALA A 29 6.70 6.88 -1.86
N VAL A 30 6.21 6.66 -0.65
CA VAL A 30 5.79 7.72 0.28
C VAL A 30 6.44 7.46 1.63
N ALA A 31 7.04 8.48 2.22
CA ALA A 31 7.56 8.46 3.58
C ALA A 31 6.88 9.54 4.42
N LEU A 32 6.37 9.16 5.58
CA LEU A 32 5.67 10.04 6.50
C LEU A 32 6.36 10.03 7.88
N ASP A 33 6.35 11.16 8.56
CA ASP A 33 6.61 11.18 10.00
C ASP A 33 5.31 10.83 10.74
N PRO A 34 5.24 9.67 11.43
CA PRO A 34 3.99 9.21 12.05
C PRO A 34 3.55 10.07 13.24
N ARG A 35 4.43 10.94 13.78
CA ARG A 35 4.14 11.82 14.91
C ARG A 35 3.43 13.10 14.47
N THR A 36 3.71 13.57 13.26
CA THR A 36 3.25 14.87 12.77
C THR A 36 2.37 14.76 11.53
N GLY A 37 2.43 13.62 10.81
CA GLY A 37 1.81 13.44 9.51
C GLY A 37 2.58 14.14 8.37
N ALA A 38 3.74 14.74 8.66
CA ALA A 38 4.53 15.43 7.64
C ALA A 38 4.98 14.46 6.55
N VAL A 39 4.81 14.84 5.29
CA VAL A 39 5.29 14.08 4.12
C VAL A 39 6.76 14.36 3.95
N LEU A 40 7.61 13.39 4.19
CA LEU A 40 9.07 13.47 4.08
C LEU A 40 9.58 13.09 2.70
N ALA A 41 8.88 12.22 2.00
CA ALA A 41 9.13 11.90 0.59
C ALA A 41 7.82 11.50 -0.09
N LEU A 42 7.66 11.88 -1.36
CA LEU A 42 6.53 11.54 -2.20
C LEU A 42 7.00 11.40 -3.64
N ALA A 43 7.31 10.17 -4.03
CA ALA A 43 7.85 9.87 -5.35
C ALA A 43 6.88 9.04 -6.19
N SER A 44 6.78 9.38 -7.46
CA SER A 44 5.97 8.68 -8.47
C SER A 44 6.83 8.42 -9.70
N ALA A 45 6.82 7.22 -10.22
CA ALA A 45 7.57 6.85 -11.43
C ALA A 45 6.64 6.20 -12.47
N PRO A 46 6.80 6.52 -13.78
CA PRO A 46 7.77 7.45 -14.34
C PRO A 46 7.47 8.91 -13.99
N ALA A 47 8.49 9.66 -13.61
CA ALA A 47 8.41 11.09 -13.37
C ALA A 47 8.68 11.87 -14.67
N TYR A 48 8.30 13.14 -14.68
CA TYR A 48 8.65 14.10 -15.71
C TYR A 48 9.51 15.22 -15.12
N ASP A 49 10.23 15.94 -15.97
CA ASP A 49 10.96 17.13 -15.56
C ASP A 49 10.00 18.33 -15.47
N PRO A 50 9.77 18.92 -14.30
CA PRO A 50 8.86 20.05 -14.15
C PRO A 50 9.33 21.32 -14.86
N ASN A 51 10.63 21.42 -15.20
CA ASN A 51 11.19 22.59 -15.90
C ASN A 51 10.61 22.76 -17.31
N ILE A 52 10.03 21.73 -17.91
CA ILE A 52 9.32 21.82 -19.19
C ILE A 52 8.18 22.85 -19.17
N PHE A 53 7.57 23.14 -18.02
CA PHE A 53 6.49 24.12 -17.90
C PHE A 53 6.97 25.56 -17.78
N VAL A 54 8.26 25.79 -17.52
CA VAL A 54 8.84 27.13 -17.35
C VAL A 54 9.80 27.51 -18.49
N GLY A 55 9.82 26.74 -19.58
CA GLY A 55 10.62 27.04 -20.76
C GLY A 55 12.12 26.78 -20.63
N TYR A 56 12.54 26.10 -19.58
CA TYR A 56 13.92 25.63 -19.41
C TYR A 56 14.14 24.22 -19.99
N SER A 57 13.33 23.82 -20.97
CA SER A 57 13.60 22.58 -21.69
C SER A 57 14.74 22.82 -22.66
N ASP A 58 15.80 22.01 -22.56
CA ASP A 58 16.82 21.94 -23.59
C ASP A 58 16.13 21.64 -24.92
N GLU A 59 16.08 22.61 -25.86
CA GLU A 59 15.51 22.45 -27.20
C GLU A 59 16.18 21.29 -27.97
N ASP A 60 17.33 20.84 -27.49
CA ASP A 60 18.13 19.75 -28.06
C ASP A 60 17.72 18.34 -27.58
N ASN A 61 16.70 18.17 -26.73
CA ASN A 61 16.28 16.85 -26.27
C ASN A 61 14.96 16.35 -26.92
N PRO A 62 15.03 15.78 -28.16
CA PRO A 62 13.84 15.31 -28.89
C PRO A 62 13.12 14.14 -28.23
N LYS A 63 13.65 13.60 -27.10
CA LYS A 63 13.00 12.54 -26.33
C LYS A 63 11.92 13.06 -25.36
N GLN A 64 11.84 14.36 -25.15
CA GLN A 64 10.87 14.99 -24.21
C GLN A 64 9.50 15.30 -24.82
N SER A 65 9.33 15.17 -26.12
CA SER A 65 8.00 15.31 -26.78
C SER A 65 7.06 14.12 -26.54
N LYS A 66 7.50 13.09 -25.78
CA LYS A 66 6.63 12.01 -25.35
C LYS A 66 5.65 12.53 -24.28
N LYS A 67 4.36 12.34 -24.53
CA LYS A 67 3.22 12.56 -23.65
C LYS A 67 3.62 12.59 -22.18
N ILE A 68 3.60 13.79 -21.58
CA ILE A 68 3.87 13.99 -20.15
C ILE A 68 2.84 13.17 -19.38
N ASN A 69 3.32 12.29 -18.51
CA ASN A 69 2.43 11.56 -17.62
C ASN A 69 2.33 12.32 -16.30
N GLU A 70 1.32 13.16 -16.18
CA GLU A 70 1.03 13.95 -14.97
C GLU A 70 0.35 13.10 -13.87
N TYR A 71 0.07 11.82 -14.15
CA TYR A 71 -0.59 10.94 -13.19
C TYR A 71 0.33 10.59 -12.04
N ASN A 72 0.08 11.18 -10.87
CA ASN A 72 0.85 10.94 -9.66
C ASN A 72 0.38 9.64 -8.98
N LEU A 73 1.15 8.58 -9.12
CA LEU A 73 0.83 7.27 -8.54
C LEU A 73 0.78 7.28 -7.01
N ALA A 74 1.49 8.22 -6.35
CA ALA A 74 1.51 8.29 -4.90
C ALA A 74 0.20 8.77 -4.28
N VAL A 75 -0.57 9.61 -5.01
CA VAL A 75 -1.85 10.16 -4.52
C VAL A 75 -3.05 9.73 -5.34
N GLN A 76 -2.85 9.33 -6.59
CA GLN A 76 -3.92 8.95 -7.51
C GLN A 76 -4.00 7.45 -7.76
N GLY A 77 -2.92 6.70 -7.46
CA GLY A 77 -2.86 5.26 -7.68
C GLY A 77 -3.75 4.51 -6.70
N ILE A 78 -4.58 3.60 -7.22
CA ILE A 78 -5.38 2.68 -6.41
C ILE A 78 -4.85 1.28 -6.67
N TYR A 79 -4.43 0.60 -5.60
CA TYR A 79 -3.81 -0.73 -5.68
C TYR A 79 -4.47 -1.68 -4.69
N PRO A 80 -4.63 -2.98 -5.05
CA PRO A 80 -4.96 -4.01 -4.07
C PRO A 80 -3.86 -4.06 -3.01
N PRO A 81 -4.18 -3.99 -1.71
CA PRO A 81 -3.18 -3.95 -0.65
C PRO A 81 -2.45 -5.29 -0.45
N ALA A 82 -2.97 -6.39 -0.99
CA ALA A 82 -2.44 -7.74 -0.87
C ALA A 82 -2.12 -8.10 0.61
N SER A 83 -0.99 -8.74 0.88
CA SER A 83 -0.64 -9.22 2.22
C SER A 83 -0.44 -8.12 3.28
N THR A 84 -0.25 -6.87 2.89
CA THR A 84 -0.21 -5.76 3.87
C THR A 84 -1.55 -5.57 4.57
N PHE A 85 -2.65 -5.96 3.93
CA PHE A 85 -4.00 -5.90 4.50
C PHE A 85 -4.22 -6.91 5.65
N LYS A 86 -3.37 -7.93 5.78
CA LYS A 86 -3.42 -8.92 6.87
C LYS A 86 -3.31 -8.26 8.25
N ILE A 87 -2.65 -7.10 8.35
CA ILE A 87 -2.55 -6.32 9.58
C ILE A 87 -3.95 -5.83 10.00
N ILE A 88 -4.76 -5.39 9.06
CA ILE A 88 -6.14 -4.93 9.33
C ILE A 88 -7.02 -6.10 9.75
N THR A 89 -6.91 -7.23 9.06
CA THR A 89 -7.63 -8.46 9.42
C THR A 89 -7.26 -8.92 10.83
N ALA A 90 -5.97 -8.91 11.17
CA ALA A 90 -5.49 -9.27 12.51
C ALA A 90 -6.02 -8.31 13.58
N ALA A 91 -5.96 -7.01 13.33
CA ALA A 91 -6.46 -5.99 14.26
C ALA A 91 -7.97 -6.17 14.52
N ALA A 92 -8.76 -6.43 13.48
CA ALA A 92 -10.19 -6.69 13.61
C ALA A 92 -10.47 -7.95 14.43
N ALA A 93 -9.75 -9.04 14.17
CA ALA A 93 -9.90 -10.29 14.89
C ALA A 93 -9.49 -10.18 16.36
N LEU A 94 -8.45 -9.39 16.67
CA LEU A 94 -8.03 -9.10 18.05
C LEU A 94 -9.07 -8.26 18.80
N GLU A 95 -9.58 -7.19 18.17
CA GLU A 95 -10.59 -6.32 18.78
C GLU A 95 -11.91 -7.06 19.10
N ASP A 96 -12.33 -7.94 18.21
CA ASP A 96 -13.57 -8.69 18.37
C ASP A 96 -13.40 -10.01 19.19
N GLY A 97 -12.18 -10.30 19.66
CA GLY A 97 -11.89 -11.49 20.48
C GLY A 97 -11.91 -12.82 19.69
N HIS A 98 -11.84 -12.77 18.38
CA HIS A 98 -11.82 -13.94 17.51
C HIS A 98 -10.40 -14.52 17.28
N LEU A 99 -9.36 -13.84 17.74
CA LEU A 99 -7.97 -14.25 17.56
C LEU A 99 -7.30 -14.65 18.86
N ASP A 100 -7.09 -15.94 19.06
CA ASP A 100 -6.11 -16.46 20.02
C ASP A 100 -4.75 -16.60 19.30
N VAL A 101 -3.77 -15.78 19.71
CA VAL A 101 -2.44 -15.74 19.09
C VAL A 101 -1.65 -17.05 19.23
N LYS A 102 -2.04 -17.93 20.17
CA LYS A 102 -1.42 -19.25 20.40
C LYS A 102 -2.12 -20.38 19.64
N ARG A 103 -3.35 -20.11 19.13
CA ARG A 103 -4.10 -21.10 18.37
C ARG A 103 -3.38 -21.44 17.08
N LYS A 104 -3.20 -22.73 16.82
CA LYS A 104 -2.63 -23.21 15.57
C LYS A 104 -3.72 -23.52 14.56
N ILE A 105 -3.53 -23.03 13.34
CA ILE A 105 -4.36 -23.30 12.17
C ILE A 105 -3.50 -24.09 11.18
N ASN A 106 -4.01 -25.22 10.70
CA ASN A 106 -3.29 -26.02 9.72
C ASN A 106 -3.42 -25.41 8.31
N CYS A 107 -2.29 -25.15 7.66
CA CYS A 107 -2.21 -24.69 6.28
C CYS A 107 -1.82 -25.84 5.34
N PRO A 108 -2.76 -26.49 4.65
CA PRO A 108 -2.48 -27.53 3.66
C PRO A 108 -2.08 -26.95 2.29
N GLY A 109 -1.83 -25.64 2.19
CA GLY A 109 -1.55 -24.95 0.94
C GLY A 109 -2.79 -24.41 0.23
N HIS A 110 -3.99 -24.64 0.76
CA HIS A 110 -5.24 -24.13 0.22
C HIS A 110 -6.33 -23.98 1.29
N TYR A 111 -7.32 -23.15 0.99
CA TYR A 111 -8.52 -22.92 1.80
C TYR A 111 -9.76 -23.06 0.92
N ASN A 112 -10.73 -23.85 1.37
CA ASN A 112 -11.98 -24.07 0.65
C ASN A 112 -13.09 -23.18 1.23
N SER A 113 -13.74 -22.37 0.39
CA SER A 113 -14.90 -21.58 0.75
C SER A 113 -16.04 -21.87 -0.23
N GLY A 114 -16.96 -22.71 0.16
CA GLY A 114 -17.97 -23.26 -0.73
C GLY A 114 -17.34 -23.95 -1.94
N PRO A 115 -17.73 -23.60 -3.18
CA PRO A 115 -17.16 -24.20 -4.39
C PRO A 115 -15.78 -23.61 -4.78
N ARG A 116 -15.29 -22.59 -4.09
CA ARG A 116 -14.05 -21.89 -4.43
C ARG A 116 -12.89 -22.42 -3.62
N VAL A 117 -11.74 -22.56 -4.28
CA VAL A 117 -10.46 -22.93 -3.66
C VAL A 117 -9.51 -21.75 -3.76
N PHE A 118 -9.07 -21.26 -2.59
CA PHE A 118 -8.08 -20.20 -2.48
C PHE A 118 -6.73 -20.80 -2.13
N LYS A 119 -5.71 -20.50 -2.91
CA LYS A 119 -4.37 -21.07 -2.73
C LYS A 119 -3.55 -20.23 -1.75
N CYS A 120 -2.71 -20.89 -0.98
CA CYS A 120 -1.56 -20.28 -0.32
C CYS A 120 -0.34 -20.42 -1.23
N TRP A 121 0.66 -19.59 -1.03
CA TRP A 121 1.91 -19.66 -1.78
C TRP A 121 2.78 -20.89 -1.40
N SER A 122 2.52 -21.47 -0.21
CA SER A 122 3.17 -22.69 0.26
C SER A 122 2.25 -23.50 1.19
N THR A 123 2.62 -24.75 1.46
CA THR A 123 2.06 -25.57 2.55
C THR A 123 2.87 -25.32 3.81
N HIS A 124 2.26 -24.62 4.80
CA HIS A 124 2.99 -24.24 6.02
C HIS A 124 2.76 -25.20 7.18
N GLY A 125 1.79 -26.12 7.06
CA GLY A 125 1.41 -26.98 8.20
C GLY A 125 0.72 -26.21 9.32
N PRO A 126 0.85 -26.63 10.58
CA PRO A 126 0.26 -25.96 11.73
C PRO A 126 1.02 -24.66 12.05
N VAL A 127 0.39 -23.50 11.86
CA VAL A 127 0.92 -22.14 12.11
C VAL A 127 0.07 -21.44 13.16
N ASP A 128 0.71 -20.73 14.09
CA ASP A 128 0.07 -19.78 14.98
C ASP A 128 0.05 -18.36 14.36
N PHE A 129 -0.36 -17.36 15.14
CA PHE A 129 -0.43 -15.98 14.65
C PHE A 129 0.92 -15.45 14.17
N PHE A 130 1.98 -15.67 14.95
CA PHE A 130 3.31 -15.15 14.63
C PHE A 130 3.90 -15.83 13.39
N ASP A 131 3.74 -17.15 13.29
CA ASP A 131 4.10 -17.91 12.10
C ASP A 131 3.27 -17.47 10.88
N GLY A 132 1.98 -17.23 11.07
CA GLY A 132 1.06 -16.77 10.04
C GLY A 132 1.46 -15.41 9.46
N VAL A 133 1.91 -14.48 10.32
CA VAL A 133 2.42 -13.16 9.91
C VAL A 133 3.78 -13.28 9.24
N SER A 134 4.75 -13.94 9.89
CA SER A 134 6.13 -14.01 9.40
C SER A 134 6.26 -14.74 8.05
N ASN A 135 5.47 -15.81 7.88
CA ASN A 135 5.41 -16.56 6.63
C ASN A 135 4.37 -16.02 5.65
N SER A 136 3.66 -14.95 6.00
CA SER A 136 2.57 -14.41 5.19
C SER A 136 1.58 -15.50 4.74
N CYS A 137 1.18 -16.40 5.65
CA CYS A 137 0.32 -17.54 5.36
C CYS A 137 -1.09 -17.08 4.98
N ASP A 138 -1.50 -17.27 3.72
CA ASP A 138 -2.82 -16.86 3.27
C ASP A 138 -3.93 -17.67 3.92
N VAL A 139 -3.73 -18.99 4.07
CA VAL A 139 -4.74 -19.87 4.69
C VAL A 139 -5.03 -19.46 6.12
N TYR A 140 -4.00 -19.11 6.92
CA TYR A 140 -4.20 -18.61 8.26
C TYR A 140 -5.15 -17.41 8.27
N PHE A 141 -4.89 -16.43 7.41
CA PHE A 141 -5.68 -15.21 7.34
C PHE A 141 -7.05 -15.39 6.68
N TYR A 142 -7.22 -16.37 5.78
CA TYR A 142 -8.56 -16.72 5.28
C TYR A 142 -9.46 -17.29 6.38
N VAL A 143 -8.92 -18.17 7.23
CA VAL A 143 -9.65 -18.70 8.38
C VAL A 143 -10.00 -17.58 9.36
N VAL A 144 -9.01 -16.80 9.78
CA VAL A 144 -9.21 -15.67 10.70
C VAL A 144 -10.24 -14.68 10.15
N ALA A 145 -10.14 -14.28 8.89
CA ALA A 145 -11.08 -13.36 8.25
C ALA A 145 -12.51 -13.92 8.18
N SER A 146 -12.63 -15.24 7.89
CA SER A 146 -13.93 -15.91 7.83
C SER A 146 -14.62 -15.96 9.20
N GLU A 147 -13.86 -16.17 10.27
CA GLU A 147 -14.36 -16.20 11.64
C GLU A 147 -14.70 -14.80 12.16
N THR A 148 -13.89 -13.79 11.82
CA THR A 148 -14.09 -12.39 12.23
C THR A 148 -15.28 -11.76 11.50
N GLY A 149 -15.45 -12.06 10.22
CA GLY A 149 -16.51 -11.52 9.38
C GLY A 149 -16.22 -10.13 8.81
N ALA A 150 -16.85 -9.84 7.66
CA ALA A 150 -16.59 -8.64 6.87
C ALA A 150 -16.93 -7.35 7.65
N ALA A 151 -18.02 -7.33 8.43
CA ALA A 151 -18.44 -6.15 9.16
C ALA A 151 -17.43 -5.68 10.22
N ALA A 152 -16.76 -6.63 10.91
CA ALA A 152 -15.72 -6.32 11.87
C ALA A 152 -14.47 -5.76 11.18
N ILE A 153 -14.08 -6.38 10.07
CA ILE A 153 -12.94 -5.92 9.26
C ILE A 153 -13.20 -4.50 8.73
N GLU A 154 -14.39 -4.23 8.18
CA GLU A 154 -14.77 -2.90 7.69
C GLU A 154 -14.74 -1.83 8.79
N ARG A 155 -15.18 -2.16 10.02
CA ARG A 155 -15.08 -1.23 11.15
C ARG A 155 -13.63 -0.81 11.42
N VAL A 156 -12.69 -1.74 11.34
CA VAL A 156 -11.27 -1.47 11.56
C VAL A 156 -10.67 -0.70 10.38
N GLU A 157 -10.99 -1.06 9.14
CA GLU A 157 -10.62 -0.27 7.96
C GLU A 157 -10.98 1.21 8.12
N ARG A 158 -12.20 1.49 8.57
CA ARG A 158 -12.67 2.86 8.81
C ARG A 158 -11.93 3.57 9.94
N LYS A 159 -11.51 2.85 11.00
CA LYS A 159 -10.64 3.39 12.05
C LYS A 159 -9.26 3.76 11.53
N PHE A 160 -8.73 2.99 10.59
CA PHE A 160 -7.50 3.30 9.86
C PHE A 160 -7.70 4.32 8.72
N MET A 161 -8.88 4.94 8.64
CA MET A 161 -9.23 5.97 7.66
C MET A 161 -9.23 5.50 6.20
N PHE A 162 -9.27 4.20 5.93
CA PHE A 162 -9.44 3.71 4.58
C PHE A 162 -10.76 4.20 3.95
N GLY A 163 -10.77 4.35 2.63
CA GLY A 163 -11.93 4.86 1.90
C GLY A 163 -12.18 6.36 2.06
N ARG A 164 -11.20 7.11 2.57
CA ARG A 164 -11.27 8.57 2.72
C ARG A 164 -10.02 9.23 2.15
N GLN A 165 -10.18 10.48 1.69
CA GLN A 165 -9.04 11.32 1.36
C GLN A 165 -8.32 11.73 2.65
N THR A 166 -6.99 11.85 2.58
CA THR A 166 -6.13 12.24 3.71
C THR A 166 -6.18 13.75 3.96
N GLY A 167 -6.57 14.52 2.94
CA GLY A 167 -6.54 15.97 2.95
C GLY A 167 -5.18 16.56 2.57
N ILE A 168 -4.32 15.76 1.92
CA ILE A 168 -3.09 16.30 1.31
C ILE A 168 -3.47 17.38 0.29
N ASP A 169 -2.78 18.51 0.30
CA ASP A 169 -3.03 19.67 -0.59
C ASP A 169 -2.49 19.47 -2.01
N LEU A 170 -2.63 18.24 -2.52
CA LEU A 170 -2.32 17.88 -3.89
C LEU A 170 -3.59 17.50 -4.66
N PRO A 171 -3.71 17.91 -5.93
CA PRO A 171 -4.91 17.64 -6.71
C PRO A 171 -5.06 16.15 -7.05
N GLY A 172 -6.31 15.71 -7.12
CA GLY A 172 -6.64 14.39 -7.66
C GLY A 172 -6.45 13.22 -6.72
N GLU A 173 -6.24 13.45 -5.41
CA GLU A 173 -6.16 12.38 -4.42
C GLU A 173 -7.34 11.41 -4.54
N LYS A 174 -7.06 10.12 -4.52
CA LYS A 174 -8.05 9.06 -4.52
C LYS A 174 -8.23 8.47 -3.13
N ALA A 175 -9.48 8.41 -2.69
CA ALA A 175 -9.83 7.84 -1.38
C ALA A 175 -9.62 6.31 -1.29
N GLY A 176 -9.54 5.64 -2.43
CA GLY A 176 -9.60 4.19 -2.50
C GLY A 176 -11.04 3.67 -2.44
N ASN A 177 -11.19 2.35 -2.62
CA ASN A 177 -12.49 1.67 -2.57
C ASN A 177 -12.49 0.68 -1.41
N LEU A 178 -13.51 0.76 -0.54
CA LEU A 178 -13.90 -0.30 0.38
C LEU A 178 -15.01 -1.13 -0.28
N TYR A 179 -15.06 -2.43 -0.03
CA TYR A 179 -16.07 -3.35 -0.56
C TYR A 179 -17.12 -3.65 0.51
#